data_4841ba6e67190b870335c330001bc36d
#
_entry.id   4841ba6e67190b870335c330001bc36d
#
_cell.length_a   1.000
_cell.length_b   1.000
_cell.length_c   1.000
_cell.angle_alpha   90.00
_cell.angle_beta   90.00
_cell.angle_gamma   90.00
#
_symmetry.space_group_name_H-M   'P 1'
#
loop_
_entity.id
_entity.type
_entity.pdbx_description
1 polymer ?
#
loop_
_entity_poly.entity_id
_entity_poly.type
_entity_poly.pdbx_seq_one_letter_code
_entity_poly.pdbx_strand_id
1 'polypeptide(L)'
;MPTINYLFASQDFPDAPGPEGIRVAIGDGNVMFGAIRIEHAPDGSDNINPVVVFGVKQGLGVGKALVVDALKKHPDLRLVARGHSVGFYEALGFVRCGWEDIDPKYRTDCDMCPMLGTCGPVPFKSVPARHVLTFLGTSSGCGVPAFFCHCPACEEARRDPSKRRGCTGVVIQGNGTTLIDTPPDVRQALIREGFDTIDELFLTHAHYDHLGGLGELEYFIRLCREDTLPFRGSSHALAEALQEFSYMDDCFELDAIDDYATRSFDGMTIQALPLNHCPGAFGYLITTPNGHRTFYAPDTAELKPEVVEILKGVDTLIMDATFWKNVGVHKTHHTVRQTVDEGINLLGAGKVILQHLAPHMCDEGVNEIHEIYQYAAQFGGRVAVAEDGMKVEL
;
A
#
# COMPACT_ATOMS: atom_id res chain seq x y z
N MET A 1 12.49 -0.83 16.55
CA MET A 1 12.41 -2.28 16.28
C MET A 1 13.76 -2.75 15.77
N PRO A 2 14.18 -4.02 15.97
CA PRO A 2 15.46 -4.47 15.38
C PRO A 2 15.36 -4.40 13.85
N THR A 3 16.39 -3.85 13.22
CA THR A 3 16.50 -3.79 11.75
C THR A 3 16.64 -5.20 11.20
N ILE A 4 15.92 -5.54 10.13
CA ILE A 4 15.99 -6.84 9.49
C ILE A 4 16.85 -6.70 8.24
N ASN A 5 18.08 -7.23 8.30
CA ASN A 5 19.04 -7.22 7.20
C ASN A 5 19.31 -8.63 6.69
N TYR A 6 19.78 -8.73 5.44
CA TYR A 6 20.27 -9.98 4.86
C TYR A 6 21.73 -10.19 5.28
N LEU A 7 22.03 -11.20 6.11
CA LEU A 7 23.37 -11.60 6.46
C LEU A 7 23.62 -13.07 6.13
N PHE A 8 24.88 -13.37 5.80
CA PHE A 8 25.37 -14.72 5.57
C PHE A 8 25.60 -15.41 6.92
N ALA A 9 24.66 -16.23 7.38
CA ALA A 9 24.79 -17.00 8.61
C ALA A 9 25.15 -18.46 8.27
N SER A 10 26.44 -18.72 7.99
CA SER A 10 26.90 -20.05 7.62
C SER A 10 27.27 -20.94 8.81
N GLN A 11 27.43 -20.40 10.03
CA GLN A 11 27.94 -21.16 11.17
C GLN A 11 26.87 -21.74 12.09
N ASP A 12 25.68 -21.10 12.17
CA ASP A 12 24.62 -21.55 13.08
C ASP A 12 23.57 -22.45 12.43
N PHE A 13 23.65 -22.66 11.11
CA PHE A 13 22.78 -23.55 10.32
C PHE A 13 23.63 -24.41 9.36
N PRO A 14 24.36 -25.40 9.87
CA PRO A 14 25.34 -26.16 9.09
C PRO A 14 24.72 -26.95 7.92
N ASP A 15 23.41 -27.22 7.96
CA ASP A 15 22.67 -27.94 6.92
C ASP A 15 21.94 -27.01 5.94
N ALA A 16 22.14 -25.70 6.03
CA ALA A 16 21.46 -24.75 5.14
C ALA A 16 22.17 -24.69 3.77
N PRO A 17 21.49 -24.99 2.67
CA PRO A 17 22.07 -24.89 1.33
C PRO A 17 22.17 -23.39 0.90
N GLY A 18 23.26 -22.74 1.24
CA GLY A 18 23.53 -21.36 0.84
C GLY A 18 22.73 -20.26 1.60
N PRO A 19 23.04 -18.97 1.32
CA PRO A 19 22.44 -17.82 2.01
C PRO A 19 21.04 -17.45 1.48
N GLU A 20 20.57 -18.08 0.41
CA GLU A 20 19.28 -17.78 -0.19
C GLU A 20 18.15 -18.12 0.79
N GLY A 21 17.21 -17.18 0.94
CA GLY A 21 16.04 -17.35 1.80
C GLY A 21 16.25 -17.09 3.29
N ILE A 22 17.49 -16.78 3.76
CA ILE A 22 17.73 -16.47 5.17
C ILE A 22 17.67 -14.96 5.41
N ARG A 23 16.87 -14.57 6.43
CA ARG A 23 16.79 -13.21 6.96
C ARG A 23 17.15 -13.22 8.43
N VAL A 24 17.87 -12.19 8.87
CA VAL A 24 18.30 -12.06 10.25
C VAL A 24 17.80 -10.75 10.86
N ALA A 25 17.38 -10.83 12.11
CA ALA A 25 17.12 -9.66 12.94
C ALA A 25 18.40 -9.28 13.66
N ILE A 26 18.86 -8.05 13.43
CA ILE A 26 20.07 -7.49 14.05
C ILE A 26 19.66 -6.31 14.92
N GLY A 27 20.27 -6.22 16.09
CA GLY A 27 20.13 -5.08 16.98
C GLY A 27 21.40 -4.26 17.06
N ASP A 28 21.43 -3.32 17.99
CA ASP A 28 22.56 -2.43 18.25
C ASP A 28 23.88 -3.21 18.38
N GLY A 29 24.94 -2.68 17.75
CA GLY A 29 26.26 -3.30 17.76
C GLY A 29 26.41 -4.53 16.87
N ASN A 30 25.56 -4.70 15.86
CA ASN A 30 25.54 -5.85 14.94
C ASN A 30 25.32 -7.21 15.63
N VAL A 31 24.58 -7.22 16.74
CA VAL A 31 24.26 -8.45 17.47
C VAL A 31 23.02 -9.10 16.83
N MET A 32 23.15 -10.34 16.38
CA MET A 32 22.04 -11.12 15.85
C MET A 32 21.05 -11.49 16.97
N PHE A 33 19.79 -11.17 16.77
CA PHE A 33 18.68 -11.46 17.70
C PHE A 33 17.88 -12.70 17.30
N GLY A 34 17.84 -13.00 16.02
CA GLY A 34 17.15 -14.15 15.48
C GLY A 34 17.27 -14.24 13.97
N ALA A 35 16.76 -15.31 13.41
CA ALA A 35 16.74 -15.56 11.97
C ALA A 35 15.46 -16.29 11.55
N ILE A 36 15.06 -16.11 10.30
CA ILE A 36 14.04 -16.89 9.61
C ILE A 36 14.61 -17.39 8.30
N ARG A 37 14.32 -18.64 7.94
CA ARG A 37 14.60 -19.17 6.61
C ARG A 37 13.32 -19.50 5.88
N ILE A 38 13.22 -19.03 4.64
CA ILE A 38 12.16 -19.38 3.70
C ILE A 38 12.76 -20.37 2.70
N GLU A 39 12.20 -21.56 2.65
CA GLU A 39 12.54 -22.60 1.68
C GLU A 39 11.50 -22.64 0.58
N HIS A 40 11.97 -22.65 -0.66
CA HIS A 40 11.11 -22.94 -1.81
C HIS A 40 11.05 -24.46 -1.98
N ALA A 41 9.89 -25.04 -1.71
CA ALA A 41 9.68 -26.48 -1.75
C ALA A 41 9.51 -27.02 -3.19
N PRO A 42 9.71 -28.33 -3.42
CA PRO A 42 9.52 -28.95 -4.73
C PRO A 42 8.11 -28.78 -5.33
N ASP A 43 7.08 -28.63 -4.50
CA ASP A 43 5.70 -28.38 -4.96
C ASP A 43 5.47 -26.90 -5.36
N GLY A 44 6.50 -26.06 -5.26
CA GLY A 44 6.44 -24.63 -5.57
C GLY A 44 5.98 -23.74 -4.42
N SER A 45 5.69 -24.31 -3.24
CA SER A 45 5.28 -23.55 -2.06
C SER A 45 6.48 -22.96 -1.31
N ASP A 46 6.29 -21.77 -0.70
CA ASP A 46 7.25 -21.14 0.20
C ASP A 46 6.98 -21.60 1.63
N ASN A 47 8.01 -22.09 2.31
CA ASN A 47 7.88 -22.66 3.65
C ASN A 47 8.84 -22.02 4.63
N ILE A 48 8.33 -21.69 5.83
CA ILE A 48 9.17 -21.25 6.95
C ILE A 48 9.87 -22.47 7.55
N ASN A 49 11.21 -22.52 7.47
CA ASN A 49 12.00 -23.61 8.05
C ASN A 49 13.45 -23.23 8.36
N PRO A 50 13.79 -22.85 9.60
CA PRO A 50 12.96 -22.48 10.74
C PRO A 50 12.82 -20.96 10.97
N VAL A 51 12.09 -20.58 12.05
CA VAL A 51 12.26 -19.30 12.77
C VAL A 51 13.01 -19.59 14.07
N VAL A 52 14.09 -18.85 14.31
CA VAL A 52 14.89 -18.95 15.53
C VAL A 52 15.06 -17.59 16.16
N VAL A 53 14.82 -17.48 17.45
CA VAL A 53 15.09 -16.27 18.25
C VAL A 53 15.99 -16.66 19.42
N PHE A 54 17.12 -15.99 19.57
CA PHE A 54 18.08 -16.30 20.64
C PHE A 54 17.46 -16.04 22.02
N GLY A 55 17.74 -16.95 22.99
CA GLY A 55 17.02 -17.07 24.25
C GLY A 55 16.82 -15.76 25.02
N VAL A 56 17.87 -14.91 25.10
CA VAL A 56 17.81 -13.60 25.77
C VAL A 56 16.95 -12.55 25.05
N LYS A 57 16.57 -12.80 23.80
CA LYS A 57 15.76 -11.94 22.95
C LYS A 57 14.34 -12.47 22.69
N GLN A 58 14.00 -13.64 23.28
CA GLN A 58 12.64 -14.16 23.24
C GLN A 58 11.69 -13.26 24.03
N GLY A 59 10.44 -13.17 23.60
CA GLY A 59 9.44 -12.29 24.23
C GLY A 59 9.53 -10.80 23.82
N LEU A 60 10.55 -10.38 23.07
CA LEU A 60 10.74 -8.99 22.62
C LEU A 60 10.15 -8.70 21.22
N GLY A 61 9.32 -9.59 20.69
CA GLY A 61 8.68 -9.39 19.39
C GLY A 61 9.54 -9.75 18.16
N VAL A 62 10.79 -10.17 18.32
CA VAL A 62 11.74 -10.48 17.23
C VAL A 62 11.16 -11.52 16.27
N GLY A 63 10.61 -12.63 16.77
CA GLY A 63 10.03 -13.68 15.92
C GLY A 63 8.83 -13.18 15.13
N LYS A 64 7.98 -12.34 15.74
CA LYS A 64 6.87 -11.68 15.06
C LYS A 64 7.37 -10.79 13.92
N ALA A 65 8.36 -9.94 14.18
CA ALA A 65 8.93 -9.04 13.17
C ALA A 65 9.49 -9.81 11.97
N LEU A 66 10.23 -10.92 12.22
CA LEU A 66 10.78 -11.78 11.16
C LEU A 66 9.68 -12.41 10.28
N VAL A 67 8.60 -12.94 10.90
CA VAL A 67 7.52 -13.58 10.16
C VAL A 67 6.70 -12.54 9.37
N VAL A 68 6.37 -11.40 9.98
CA VAL A 68 5.64 -10.32 9.30
C VAL A 68 6.44 -9.79 8.11
N ASP A 69 7.75 -9.59 8.26
CA ASP A 69 8.59 -9.17 7.15
C ASP A 69 8.64 -10.23 6.02
N ALA A 70 8.68 -11.52 6.38
CA ALA A 70 8.62 -12.59 5.39
C ALA A 70 7.28 -12.60 4.62
N LEU A 71 6.14 -12.37 5.29
CA LEU A 71 4.81 -12.33 4.68
C LEU A 71 4.66 -11.21 3.64
N LYS A 72 5.37 -10.09 3.78
CA LYS A 72 5.36 -9.00 2.79
C LYS A 72 5.87 -9.44 1.41
N LYS A 73 6.84 -10.38 1.39
CA LYS A 73 7.46 -10.89 0.15
C LYS A 73 6.92 -12.26 -0.27
N HIS A 74 6.42 -13.03 0.69
CA HIS A 74 5.92 -14.39 0.53
C HIS A 74 4.54 -14.49 1.18
N PRO A 75 3.47 -14.03 0.54
CA PRO A 75 2.14 -13.95 1.15
C PRO A 75 1.48 -15.32 1.38
N ASP A 76 1.86 -16.36 0.64
CA ASP A 76 1.42 -17.75 0.82
C ASP A 76 2.54 -18.58 1.48
N LEU A 77 2.75 -18.35 2.78
CA LEU A 77 3.72 -19.09 3.57
C LEU A 77 3.08 -20.30 4.23
N ARG A 78 3.80 -21.42 4.20
CA ARG A 78 3.44 -22.67 4.89
C ARG A 78 4.49 -23.03 5.92
N LEU A 79 4.14 -23.86 6.89
CA LEU A 79 5.08 -24.34 7.88
C LEU A 79 4.51 -25.55 8.65
N VAL A 80 5.41 -26.26 9.32
CA VAL A 80 5.04 -27.22 10.35
C VAL A 80 5.51 -26.72 11.71
N ALA A 81 4.57 -26.27 12.54
CA ALA A 81 4.87 -25.78 13.87
C ALA A 81 5.14 -26.92 14.84
N ARG A 82 6.16 -26.78 15.69
CA ARG A 82 6.28 -27.62 16.89
C ARG A 82 5.15 -27.33 17.85
N GLY A 83 4.65 -28.29 18.61
CA GLY A 83 3.48 -28.14 19.47
C GLY A 83 3.54 -26.93 20.43
N HIS A 84 4.71 -26.64 20.99
CA HIS A 84 4.90 -25.47 21.86
C HIS A 84 4.89 -24.10 21.10
N SER A 85 5.00 -24.11 19.78
CA SER A 85 4.99 -22.90 18.93
C SER A 85 3.63 -22.65 18.28
N VAL A 86 2.65 -23.52 18.45
CA VAL A 86 1.32 -23.41 17.85
C VAL A 86 0.67 -22.07 18.13
N GLY A 87 0.60 -21.67 19.41
CA GLY A 87 0.00 -20.39 19.81
C GLY A 87 0.70 -19.15 19.24
N PHE A 88 2.01 -19.25 18.94
CA PHE A 88 2.73 -18.17 18.29
C PHE A 88 2.22 -17.92 16.86
N TYR A 89 2.05 -18.98 16.06
CA TYR A 89 1.56 -18.84 14.68
C TYR A 89 0.08 -18.49 14.61
N GLU A 90 -0.74 -19.05 15.51
CA GLU A 90 -2.15 -18.64 15.63
C GLU A 90 -2.30 -17.15 15.97
N ALA A 91 -1.44 -16.62 16.85
CA ALA A 91 -1.42 -15.19 17.20
C ALA A 91 -0.93 -14.28 16.02
N LEU A 92 -0.25 -14.86 15.04
CA LEU A 92 0.17 -14.17 13.80
C LEU A 92 -0.85 -14.32 12.65
N GLY A 93 -2.02 -14.96 12.92
CA GLY A 93 -3.08 -15.12 11.93
C GLY A 93 -2.91 -16.31 11.00
N PHE A 94 -1.91 -17.17 11.21
CA PHE A 94 -1.84 -18.44 10.49
C PHE A 94 -2.98 -19.36 10.88
N VAL A 95 -3.49 -20.11 9.91
CA VAL A 95 -4.55 -21.10 10.15
C VAL A 95 -3.99 -22.52 10.04
N ARG A 96 -4.50 -23.42 10.88
CA ARG A 96 -4.19 -24.84 10.78
C ARG A 96 -4.70 -25.38 9.44
N CYS A 97 -3.91 -26.21 8.80
CA CYS A 97 -4.25 -26.84 7.53
C CYS A 97 -4.02 -28.37 7.59
N GLY A 98 -4.38 -29.07 6.54
CA GLY A 98 -4.08 -30.47 6.42
C GLY A 98 -2.64 -30.75 5.97
N TRP A 99 -2.17 -31.98 6.15
CA TRP A 99 -0.86 -32.41 5.63
C TRP A 99 -0.81 -32.43 4.09
N GLU A 100 -1.97 -32.44 3.44
CA GLU A 100 -2.12 -32.30 1.98
C GLU A 100 -1.77 -30.89 1.47
N ASP A 101 -1.82 -29.90 2.33
CA ASP A 101 -1.44 -28.51 2.03
C ASP A 101 0.07 -28.27 2.19
N ILE A 102 0.83 -29.23 2.73
CA ILE A 102 2.26 -29.11 3.03
C ILE A 102 3.05 -30.05 2.11
N ASP A 103 4.16 -29.56 1.55
CA ASP A 103 5.03 -30.40 0.73
C ASP A 103 5.38 -31.72 1.46
N PRO A 104 5.28 -32.88 0.82
CA PRO A 104 5.54 -34.20 1.41
C PRO A 104 6.90 -34.33 2.10
N LYS A 105 7.91 -33.56 1.70
CA LYS A 105 9.23 -33.50 2.31
C LYS A 105 9.12 -33.23 3.83
N TYR A 106 8.36 -32.20 4.23
CA TYR A 106 8.26 -31.81 5.63
C TYR A 106 7.48 -32.83 6.48
N ARG A 107 6.53 -33.53 5.88
CA ARG A 107 5.86 -34.65 6.55
C ARG A 107 6.83 -35.79 6.78
N THR A 108 7.61 -36.16 5.75
CA THR A 108 8.63 -37.21 5.84
C THR A 108 9.67 -36.87 6.91
N ASP A 109 10.15 -35.61 6.95
CA ASP A 109 11.07 -35.14 7.98
C ASP A 109 10.50 -35.29 9.40
N CYS A 110 9.20 -35.00 9.57
CA CYS A 110 8.52 -35.19 10.85
C CYS A 110 8.35 -36.67 11.22
N ASP A 111 7.95 -37.53 10.26
CA ASP A 111 7.75 -38.96 10.50
C ASP A 111 9.05 -39.69 10.88
N MET A 112 10.19 -39.21 10.36
CA MET A 112 11.53 -39.71 10.69
C MET A 112 12.14 -39.07 11.96
N CYS A 113 11.51 -38.05 12.50
CA CYS A 113 12.06 -37.30 13.63
C CYS A 113 11.91 -38.10 14.96
N PRO A 114 13.02 -38.32 15.71
CA PRO A 114 12.95 -39.05 16.99
C PRO A 114 12.09 -38.34 18.04
N MET A 115 11.79 -37.06 17.85
CA MET A 115 10.97 -36.24 18.76
C MET A 115 9.47 -36.27 18.40
N LEU A 116 9.03 -36.98 17.37
CA LEU A 116 7.65 -36.92 16.87
C LEU A 116 6.61 -37.15 17.98
N GLY A 117 6.84 -38.15 18.82
CA GLY A 117 5.91 -38.51 19.90
C GLY A 117 5.73 -37.47 20.98
N THR A 118 6.67 -36.54 21.14
CA THR A 118 6.64 -35.45 22.13
C THR A 118 6.46 -34.07 21.50
N CYS A 119 6.77 -33.93 20.22
CA CYS A 119 6.72 -32.65 19.52
C CYS A 119 5.30 -32.21 19.16
N GLY A 120 4.43 -33.12 18.73
CA GLY A 120 3.07 -32.81 18.28
C GLY A 120 3.04 -31.81 17.12
N PRO A 121 3.65 -32.13 15.97
CA PRO A 121 3.76 -31.18 14.86
C PRO A 121 2.39 -30.84 14.28
N VAL A 122 2.17 -29.55 14.00
CA VAL A 122 0.92 -29.03 13.44
C VAL A 122 1.19 -28.25 12.18
N PRO A 123 0.60 -28.62 11.02
CA PRO A 123 0.70 -27.88 9.79
C PRO A 123 -0.07 -26.55 9.86
N PHE A 124 0.52 -25.50 9.28
CA PHE A 124 -0.07 -24.18 9.17
C PHE A 124 0.16 -23.59 7.77
N LYS A 125 -0.78 -22.74 7.35
CA LYS A 125 -0.62 -21.85 6.21
C LYS A 125 -1.01 -20.42 6.58
N SER A 126 -0.38 -19.45 5.94
CA SER A 126 -0.78 -18.06 6.05
C SER A 126 -2.17 -17.85 5.46
N VAL A 127 -2.85 -16.84 5.93
CA VAL A 127 -4.06 -16.31 5.29
C VAL A 127 -3.65 -15.05 4.54
N PRO A 128 -4.05 -14.88 3.27
CA PRO A 128 -3.78 -13.65 2.54
C PRO A 128 -4.19 -12.43 3.36
N ALA A 129 -3.34 -11.43 3.39
CA ALA A 129 -3.64 -10.19 4.09
C ALA A 129 -4.91 -9.56 3.53
N ARG A 130 -5.74 -9.01 4.41
CA ARG A 130 -6.78 -8.08 4.00
C ARG A 130 -6.11 -6.73 3.75
N HIS A 131 -6.31 -6.19 2.56
CA HIS A 131 -5.77 -4.91 2.21
C HIS A 131 -6.83 -3.83 2.38
N VAL A 132 -6.48 -2.77 3.10
CA VAL A 132 -7.36 -1.62 3.36
C VAL A 132 -6.70 -0.37 2.82
N LEU A 133 -7.36 0.30 1.89
CA LEU A 133 -6.97 1.62 1.40
C LEU A 133 -7.58 2.69 2.31
N THR A 134 -6.74 3.59 2.82
CA THR A 134 -7.13 4.75 3.63
C THR A 134 -6.79 6.02 2.88
N PHE A 135 -7.76 6.92 2.73
CA PHE A 135 -7.55 8.24 2.14
C PHE A 135 -6.86 9.16 3.13
N LEU A 136 -5.67 9.64 2.80
CA LEU A 136 -4.94 10.63 3.59
C LEU A 136 -5.49 12.04 3.38
N GLY A 137 -5.87 12.34 2.13
CA GLY A 137 -6.51 13.57 1.74
C GLY A 137 -7.30 13.37 0.46
N THR A 138 -8.25 14.27 0.17
CA THR A 138 -9.26 14.07 -0.88
C THR A 138 -9.57 15.33 -1.69
N SER A 139 -8.79 16.39 -1.47
CA SER A 139 -8.87 17.64 -2.21
C SER A 139 -7.75 17.77 -3.23
N SER A 140 -7.94 18.63 -4.22
CA SER A 140 -6.90 19.16 -5.08
C SER A 140 -5.90 20.02 -4.29
N GLY A 141 -4.86 20.51 -4.96
CA GLY A 141 -3.72 21.19 -4.38
C GLY A 141 -3.97 22.38 -3.44
N CYS A 142 -5.17 22.96 -3.44
CA CYS A 142 -5.52 24.05 -2.54
C CYS A 142 -5.96 23.57 -1.15
N GLY A 143 -6.36 22.31 -0.99
CA GLY A 143 -7.01 21.82 0.23
C GLY A 143 -8.39 22.47 0.48
N VAL A 144 -9.14 21.97 1.45
CA VAL A 144 -10.37 22.57 1.94
C VAL A 144 -10.29 22.68 3.47
N PRO A 145 -10.27 23.88 4.06
CA PRO A 145 -10.38 25.19 3.44
C PRO A 145 -9.05 25.66 2.84
N ALA A 146 -9.09 26.26 1.64
CA ALA A 146 -7.97 27.05 1.16
C ALA A 146 -7.87 28.36 1.95
N PHE A 147 -6.63 28.79 2.29
CA PHE A 147 -6.44 29.92 3.21
C PHE A 147 -6.99 31.25 2.67
N PHE A 148 -7.05 31.40 1.37
CA PHE A 148 -7.51 32.60 0.65
C PHE A 148 -8.96 32.51 0.16
N CYS A 149 -9.62 31.35 0.28
CA CYS A 149 -10.94 31.10 -0.28
C CYS A 149 -12.05 31.24 0.78
N HIS A 150 -13.14 31.92 0.43
CA HIS A 150 -14.33 32.12 1.26
C HIS A 150 -15.59 31.49 0.68
N CYS A 151 -15.45 30.51 -0.22
CA CYS A 151 -16.62 29.77 -0.71
C CYS A 151 -17.32 29.02 0.42
N PRO A 152 -18.61 28.64 0.25
CA PRO A 152 -19.38 27.99 1.29
C PRO A 152 -18.73 26.71 1.86
N ALA A 153 -18.07 25.89 1.02
CA ALA A 153 -17.36 24.70 1.48
C ALA A 153 -16.17 25.06 2.38
N CYS A 154 -15.36 26.07 2.03
CA CYS A 154 -14.24 26.54 2.84
C CYS A 154 -14.70 27.16 4.16
N GLU A 155 -15.79 27.93 4.15
CA GLU A 155 -16.36 28.52 5.36
C GLU A 155 -16.97 27.44 6.29
N GLU A 156 -17.56 26.40 5.74
CA GLU A 156 -18.02 25.24 6.50
C GLU A 156 -16.82 24.51 7.16
N ALA A 157 -15.77 24.20 6.40
CA ALA A 157 -14.59 23.48 6.87
C ALA A 157 -13.75 24.28 7.91
N ARG A 158 -13.85 25.63 7.93
CA ARG A 158 -13.27 26.44 9.00
C ARG A 158 -13.99 26.26 10.32
N ARG A 159 -15.31 26.11 10.28
CA ARG A 159 -16.17 25.95 11.46
C ARG A 159 -16.22 24.50 11.94
N ASP A 160 -16.21 23.55 11.00
CA ASP A 160 -16.30 22.13 11.29
C ASP A 160 -15.06 21.40 10.75
N PRO A 161 -14.11 21.00 11.63
CA PRO A 161 -12.91 20.27 11.24
C PRO A 161 -13.19 18.94 10.49
N SER A 162 -14.36 18.32 10.68
CA SER A 162 -14.73 17.08 9.98
C SER A 162 -15.00 17.29 8.47
N LYS A 163 -15.13 18.54 8.04
CA LYS A 163 -15.33 18.92 6.63
C LYS A 163 -14.03 19.33 5.93
N ARG A 164 -12.91 19.29 6.64
CA ARG A 164 -11.61 19.58 6.06
C ARG A 164 -11.19 18.45 5.12
N ARG A 165 -10.44 18.84 4.09
CA ARG A 165 -9.86 17.92 3.10
C ARG A 165 -8.43 18.32 2.83
N GLY A 166 -7.49 17.44 3.13
CA GLY A 166 -6.09 17.56 2.75
C GLY A 166 -5.86 17.30 1.28
N CYS A 167 -4.65 17.55 0.81
CA CYS A 167 -4.24 17.19 -0.55
C CYS A 167 -4.23 15.66 -0.74
N THR A 168 -4.43 15.25 -1.97
CA THR A 168 -4.68 13.85 -2.32
C THR A 168 -3.49 12.93 -2.08
N GLY A 169 -3.72 11.82 -1.40
CA GLY A 169 -2.80 10.72 -1.17
C GLY A 169 -3.51 9.56 -0.47
N VAL A 170 -2.99 8.36 -0.59
CA VAL A 170 -3.59 7.17 0.03
C VAL A 170 -2.52 6.25 0.63
N VAL A 171 -2.92 5.50 1.66
CA VAL A 171 -2.14 4.39 2.21
C VAL A 171 -2.91 3.09 2.01
N ILE A 172 -2.24 2.05 1.54
CA ILE A 172 -2.76 0.68 1.52
C ILE A 172 -2.02 -0.11 2.59
N GLN A 173 -2.78 -0.65 3.54
CA GLN A 173 -2.25 -1.45 4.63
C GLN A 173 -2.72 -2.91 4.53
N GLY A 174 -1.76 -3.83 4.59
CA GLY A 174 -1.94 -5.27 4.73
C GLY A 174 -0.99 -5.78 5.81
N ASN A 175 -0.07 -6.72 5.48
CA ASN A 175 1.10 -7.03 6.32
C ASN A 175 2.14 -5.91 6.24
N GLY A 176 2.23 -5.25 5.07
CA GLY A 176 3.05 -4.06 4.83
C GLY A 176 2.20 -2.81 4.62
N THR A 177 2.89 -1.67 4.49
CA THR A 177 2.28 -0.35 4.31
C THR A 177 2.81 0.26 3.01
N THR A 178 1.93 0.45 2.03
CA THR A 178 2.22 1.14 0.76
C THR A 178 1.64 2.53 0.80
N LEU A 179 2.47 3.55 0.65
CA LEU A 179 2.05 4.94 0.48
C LEU A 179 2.01 5.27 -1.01
N ILE A 180 0.93 5.89 -1.49
CA ILE A 180 0.84 6.45 -2.85
C ILE A 180 0.66 7.95 -2.72
N ASP A 181 1.62 8.70 -3.26
CA ASP A 181 1.82 10.13 -3.14
C ASP A 181 2.18 10.65 -1.74
N THR A 182 2.93 11.75 -1.72
CA THR A 182 3.38 12.45 -0.52
C THR A 182 2.92 13.91 -0.56
N PRO A 183 1.62 14.18 -0.34
CA PRO A 183 1.11 15.54 -0.36
C PRO A 183 1.75 16.43 0.71
N PRO A 184 1.71 17.78 0.58
CA PRO A 184 2.36 18.71 1.53
C PRO A 184 1.98 18.52 2.99
N ASP A 185 0.81 17.96 3.25
CA ASP A 185 0.26 17.68 4.59
C ASP A 185 0.38 16.20 5.00
N VAL A 186 1.18 15.40 4.28
CA VAL A 186 1.31 13.93 4.48
C VAL A 186 1.64 13.56 5.93
N ARG A 187 2.56 14.30 6.60
CA ARG A 187 2.89 14.04 8.00
C ARG A 187 1.68 14.14 8.92
N GLN A 188 0.88 15.18 8.74
CA GLN A 188 -0.33 15.40 9.55
C GLN A 188 -1.37 14.28 9.29
N ALA A 189 -1.52 13.89 8.04
CA ALA A 189 -2.43 12.84 7.64
C ALA A 189 -2.00 11.46 8.18
N LEU A 190 -0.71 11.10 8.09
CA LEU A 190 -0.18 9.85 8.65
C LEU A 190 -0.37 9.79 10.18
N ILE A 191 -0.11 10.90 10.91
CA ILE A 191 -0.35 10.98 12.37
C ILE A 191 -1.83 10.82 12.68
N ARG A 192 -2.71 11.50 11.93
CA ARG A 192 -4.16 11.44 12.13
C ARG A 192 -4.71 10.02 11.98
N GLU A 193 -4.22 9.30 10.96
CA GLU A 193 -4.67 7.93 10.67
C GLU A 193 -3.91 6.84 11.44
N GLY A 194 -2.88 7.21 12.22
CA GLY A 194 -2.14 6.30 13.10
C GLY A 194 -1.13 5.41 12.37
N PHE A 195 -0.61 5.86 11.22
CA PHE A 195 0.47 5.18 10.52
C PHE A 195 1.84 5.58 11.10
N ASP A 196 2.67 4.61 11.39
CA ASP A 196 4.02 4.77 11.96
C ASP A 196 5.14 4.14 11.11
N THR A 197 4.78 3.50 9.99
CA THR A 197 5.73 2.86 9.09
C THR A 197 5.26 2.94 7.64
N ILE A 198 6.22 2.99 6.70
CA ILE A 198 6.02 2.91 5.26
C ILE A 198 7.04 1.91 4.72
N ASP A 199 6.58 0.92 3.97
CA ASP A 199 7.43 -0.11 3.37
C ASP A 199 7.73 0.16 1.89
N GLU A 200 6.75 0.70 1.16
CA GLU A 200 6.84 1.02 -0.26
C GLU A 200 6.23 2.41 -0.51
N LEU A 201 6.87 3.20 -1.37
CA LEU A 201 6.37 4.49 -1.83
C LEU A 201 6.14 4.45 -3.34
N PHE A 202 4.96 4.85 -3.78
CA PHE A 202 4.62 5.05 -5.18
C PHE A 202 4.28 6.52 -5.43
N LEU A 203 4.72 7.06 -6.56
CA LEU A 203 4.39 8.41 -6.98
C LEU A 203 3.57 8.36 -8.27
N THR A 204 2.40 8.99 -8.27
CA THR A 204 1.58 9.10 -9.47
C THR A 204 2.18 10.08 -10.47
N HIS A 205 2.59 11.25 -10.00
CA HIS A 205 3.26 12.30 -10.77
C HIS A 205 3.87 13.36 -9.84
N ALA A 206 4.67 14.27 -10.38
CA ALA A 206 5.50 15.18 -9.58
C ALA A 206 4.88 16.57 -9.33
N HIS A 207 3.56 16.75 -9.44
CA HIS A 207 2.95 17.99 -9.00
C HIS A 207 3.07 18.17 -7.49
N TYR A 208 3.15 19.41 -7.04
CA TYR A 208 3.43 19.76 -5.65
C TYR A 208 2.44 19.13 -4.65
N ASP A 209 1.16 19.07 -5.00
CA ASP A 209 0.11 18.49 -4.15
C ASP A 209 0.19 16.96 -4.02
N HIS A 210 1.04 16.30 -4.84
CA HIS A 210 1.32 14.85 -4.75
C HIS A 210 2.73 14.55 -4.26
N LEU A 211 3.67 15.51 -4.36
CA LEU A 211 5.08 15.32 -4.06
C LEU A 211 5.58 16.20 -2.91
N GLY A 212 4.96 17.36 -2.65
CA GLY A 212 5.50 18.41 -1.81
C GLY A 212 5.82 18.04 -0.36
N GLY A 213 5.30 16.93 0.13
CA GLY A 213 5.57 16.40 1.46
C GLY A 213 6.65 15.31 1.50
N LEU A 214 7.35 15.01 0.40
CA LEU A 214 8.38 13.97 0.36
C LEU A 214 9.46 14.20 1.44
N GLY A 215 9.84 15.46 1.69
CA GLY A 215 10.81 15.83 2.72
C GLY A 215 10.40 15.45 4.15
N GLU A 216 9.11 15.26 4.42
CA GLU A 216 8.63 14.83 5.74
C GLU A 216 9.01 13.36 6.07
N LEU A 217 9.41 12.58 5.06
CA LEU A 217 9.85 11.19 5.23
C LEU A 217 11.33 11.08 5.58
N GLU A 218 12.15 12.14 5.45
CA GLU A 218 13.59 12.07 5.65
C GLU A 218 13.96 11.45 7.00
N TYR A 219 13.44 12.02 8.09
CA TYR A 219 13.79 11.54 9.43
C TYR A 219 13.22 10.17 9.75
N PHE A 220 12.06 9.80 9.19
CA PHE A 220 11.56 8.43 9.28
C PHE A 220 12.54 7.45 8.62
N ILE A 221 13.04 7.75 7.42
CA ILE A 221 13.98 6.89 6.69
C ILE A 221 15.31 6.81 7.44
N ARG A 222 15.90 7.95 7.81
CA ARG A 222 17.23 8.02 8.41
C ARG A 222 17.30 7.51 9.86
N LEU A 223 16.24 7.70 10.66
CA LEU A 223 16.28 7.44 12.09
C LEU A 223 15.44 6.24 12.56
N CYS A 224 14.44 5.83 11.76
CA CYS A 224 13.54 4.77 12.17
C CYS A 224 13.63 3.54 11.27
N ARG A 225 13.72 3.75 9.95
CA ARG A 225 13.85 2.64 8.99
C ARG A 225 15.30 2.13 8.94
N GLU A 226 16.27 3.03 8.99
CA GLU A 226 17.73 2.74 8.93
C GLU A 226 18.14 1.99 7.64
N ASP A 227 17.29 2.04 6.61
CA ASP A 227 17.48 1.43 5.29
C ASP A 227 16.77 2.30 4.25
N THR A 228 17.15 2.17 2.98
CA THR A 228 16.50 2.91 1.90
C THR A 228 15.02 2.54 1.76
N LEU A 229 14.19 3.52 1.42
CA LEU A 229 12.77 3.29 1.11
C LEU A 229 12.64 3.01 -0.40
N PRO A 230 12.05 1.87 -0.83
CA PRO A 230 11.70 1.65 -2.21
C PRO A 230 10.76 2.75 -2.71
N PHE A 231 11.21 3.49 -3.73
CA PHE A 231 10.49 4.62 -4.30
C PHE A 231 10.24 4.39 -5.79
N ARG A 232 8.97 4.24 -6.15
CA ARG A 232 8.49 3.79 -7.44
C ARG A 232 7.65 4.84 -8.14
N GLY A 233 7.85 4.98 -9.45
CA GLY A 233 7.10 5.90 -10.29
C GLY A 233 7.63 5.85 -11.72
N SER A 234 7.12 6.72 -12.61
CA SER A 234 7.73 6.87 -13.93
C SER A 234 9.14 7.46 -13.81
N SER A 235 10.02 7.17 -14.77
CA SER A 235 11.35 7.77 -14.80
C SER A 235 11.31 9.30 -14.78
N HIS A 236 10.29 9.90 -15.39
CA HIS A 236 10.08 11.34 -15.42
C HIS A 236 9.72 11.88 -14.01
N ALA A 237 8.73 11.29 -13.36
CA ALA A 237 8.28 11.71 -12.03
C ALA A 237 9.38 11.55 -10.96
N LEU A 238 10.13 10.43 -11.00
CA LEU A 238 11.26 10.21 -10.10
C LEU A 238 12.40 11.20 -10.31
N ALA A 239 12.70 11.55 -11.57
CA ALA A 239 13.72 12.55 -11.87
C ALA A 239 13.34 13.94 -11.34
N GLU A 240 12.09 14.37 -11.50
CA GLU A 240 11.58 15.62 -10.94
C GLU A 240 11.61 15.61 -9.41
N ALA A 241 11.19 14.51 -8.79
CA ALA A 241 11.23 14.35 -7.34
C ALA A 241 12.65 14.51 -6.78
N LEU A 242 13.65 13.86 -7.38
CA LEU A 242 15.04 13.99 -6.95
C LEU A 242 15.66 15.35 -7.29
N GLN A 243 15.18 16.04 -8.31
CA GLN A 243 15.61 17.41 -8.58
C GLN A 243 15.13 18.35 -7.45
N GLU A 244 13.90 18.19 -6.99
CA GLU A 244 13.33 19.03 -5.91
C GLU A 244 13.89 18.65 -4.53
N PHE A 245 14.03 17.35 -4.24
CA PHE A 245 14.51 16.82 -2.96
C PHE A 245 15.90 16.18 -3.07
N SER A 246 16.84 16.84 -3.76
CA SER A 246 18.18 16.29 -4.06
C SER A 246 19.01 15.93 -2.84
N TYR A 247 18.71 16.46 -1.66
CA TYR A 247 19.38 16.14 -0.40
C TYR A 247 18.93 14.79 0.20
N MET A 248 17.95 14.13 -0.42
CA MET A 248 17.41 12.83 -0.01
C MET A 248 17.75 11.71 -0.99
N ASP A 249 18.68 11.90 -1.93
CA ASP A 249 19.02 10.91 -2.95
C ASP A 249 19.47 9.56 -2.37
N ASP A 250 20.13 9.59 -1.22
CA ASP A 250 20.58 8.42 -0.45
C ASP A 250 19.47 7.76 0.40
N CYS A 251 18.30 8.37 0.50
CA CYS A 251 17.16 7.84 1.26
C CYS A 251 16.38 6.77 0.48
N PHE A 252 16.52 6.69 -0.82
CA PHE A 252 15.62 5.91 -1.68
C PHE A 252 16.32 4.82 -2.47
N GLU A 253 15.64 3.67 -2.59
CA GLU A 253 15.89 2.68 -3.62
C GLU A 253 14.94 2.97 -4.78
N LEU A 254 15.47 3.62 -5.83
CA LEU A 254 14.66 4.05 -6.98
C LEU A 254 14.33 2.89 -7.90
N ASP A 255 13.07 2.75 -8.26
CA ASP A 255 12.58 1.77 -9.22
C ASP A 255 11.66 2.46 -10.25
N ALA A 256 12.24 2.86 -11.37
CA ALA A 256 11.48 3.42 -12.48
C ALA A 256 10.59 2.35 -13.13
N ILE A 257 9.31 2.65 -13.23
CA ILE A 257 8.30 1.76 -13.80
C ILE A 257 8.00 2.23 -15.23
N ASP A 258 8.00 1.29 -16.17
CA ASP A 258 7.55 1.55 -17.54
C ASP A 258 6.02 1.49 -17.63
N ASP A 259 5.45 2.12 -18.68
CA ASP A 259 4.03 2.05 -18.99
C ASP A 259 3.56 0.59 -19.01
N TYR A 260 2.45 0.31 -18.34
CA TYR A 260 1.81 -1.02 -18.21
C TYR A 260 2.61 -2.06 -17.41
N ALA A 261 3.80 -1.73 -16.92
CA ALA A 261 4.57 -2.66 -16.10
C ALA A 261 3.95 -2.82 -14.70
N THR A 262 4.25 -3.96 -14.08
CA THR A 262 3.68 -4.36 -12.80
C THR A 262 4.78 -4.52 -11.75
N ARG A 263 4.46 -4.17 -10.51
CA ARG A 263 5.25 -4.49 -9.32
C ARG A 263 4.41 -5.27 -8.34
N SER A 264 5.06 -6.11 -7.55
CA SER A 264 4.37 -6.92 -6.53
C SER A 264 4.91 -6.59 -5.15
N PHE A 265 4.00 -6.38 -4.20
CA PHE A 265 4.32 -6.19 -2.80
C PHE A 265 3.15 -6.69 -1.94
N ASP A 266 3.45 -7.36 -0.84
CA ASP A 266 2.46 -7.88 0.13
C ASP A 266 1.33 -8.71 -0.50
N GLY A 267 1.65 -9.47 -1.56
CA GLY A 267 0.69 -10.27 -2.32
C GLY A 267 -0.19 -9.49 -3.29
N MET A 268 -0.14 -8.16 -3.28
CA MET A 268 -0.77 -7.34 -4.32
C MET A 268 0.10 -7.25 -5.56
N THR A 269 -0.53 -7.02 -6.70
CA THR A 269 0.12 -6.51 -7.90
C THR A 269 -0.36 -5.09 -8.16
N ILE A 270 0.58 -4.19 -8.48
CA ILE A 270 0.33 -2.79 -8.78
C ILE A 270 0.85 -2.52 -10.20
N GLN A 271 -0.07 -2.31 -11.14
CA GLN A 271 0.23 -2.03 -12.54
C GLN A 271 0.13 -0.53 -12.82
N ALA A 272 1.18 0.05 -13.38
CA ALA A 272 1.20 1.46 -13.77
C ALA A 272 0.49 1.66 -15.11
N LEU A 273 -0.57 2.47 -15.13
CA LEU A 273 -1.32 2.80 -16.33
C LEU A 273 -1.15 4.29 -16.67
N PRO A 274 -0.68 4.64 -17.88
CA PRO A 274 -0.39 6.04 -18.23
C PRO A 274 -1.66 6.88 -18.34
N LEU A 275 -1.65 8.04 -17.71
CA LEU A 275 -2.78 8.98 -17.65
C LEU A 275 -2.61 10.17 -18.58
N ASN A 276 -3.71 10.84 -18.90
CA ASN A 276 -3.78 12.11 -19.62
C ASN A 276 -3.81 13.26 -18.62
N HIS A 277 -2.64 13.59 -18.04
CA HIS A 277 -2.52 14.70 -17.10
C HIS A 277 -1.24 15.51 -17.38
N CYS A 278 -0.10 15.01 -16.99
CA CYS A 278 1.21 15.58 -17.29
C CYS A 278 2.18 14.47 -17.75
N PRO A 279 3.39 14.80 -18.25
CA PRO A 279 4.36 13.80 -18.65
C PRO A 279 4.68 12.82 -17.51
N GLY A 280 4.65 11.53 -17.81
CA GLY A 280 4.95 10.49 -16.83
C GLY A 280 3.88 10.26 -15.74
N ALA A 281 2.69 10.84 -15.87
CA ALA A 281 1.61 10.61 -14.91
C ALA A 281 1.04 9.19 -15.02
N PHE A 282 0.93 8.50 -13.87
CA PHE A 282 0.37 7.17 -13.74
C PHE A 282 -0.87 7.13 -12.84
N GLY A 283 -1.85 6.30 -13.24
CA GLY A 283 -2.77 5.67 -12.32
C GLY A 283 -2.29 4.26 -12.01
N TYR A 284 -2.69 3.72 -10.87
CA TYR A 284 -2.29 2.40 -10.42
C TYR A 284 -3.47 1.44 -10.36
N LEU A 285 -3.42 0.36 -11.14
CA LEU A 285 -4.35 -0.75 -11.02
C LEU A 285 -3.80 -1.73 -9.99
N ILE A 286 -4.46 -1.79 -8.84
CA ILE A 286 -4.10 -2.62 -7.70
C ILE A 286 -4.97 -3.87 -7.76
N THR A 287 -4.35 -5.05 -7.81
CA THR A 287 -5.06 -6.33 -7.72
C THR A 287 -4.59 -7.06 -6.48
N THR A 288 -5.50 -7.37 -5.58
CA THR A 288 -5.23 -8.06 -4.32
C THR A 288 -5.25 -9.58 -4.51
N PRO A 289 -4.73 -10.38 -3.55
CA PRO A 289 -4.69 -11.84 -3.66
C PRO A 289 -6.06 -12.53 -3.85
N ASN A 290 -7.15 -11.90 -3.40
CA ASN A 290 -8.52 -12.38 -3.60
C ASN A 290 -9.08 -12.06 -5.00
N GLY A 291 -8.30 -11.36 -5.85
CA GLY A 291 -8.66 -10.97 -7.20
C GLY A 291 -9.43 -9.64 -7.30
N HIS A 292 -9.66 -8.92 -6.19
CA HIS A 292 -10.30 -7.60 -6.23
C HIS A 292 -9.40 -6.59 -6.94
N ARG A 293 -9.98 -5.86 -7.89
CA ARG A 293 -9.29 -4.90 -8.74
C ARG A 293 -9.74 -3.48 -8.40
N THR A 294 -8.79 -2.65 -7.94
CA THR A 294 -9.02 -1.24 -7.65
C THR A 294 -8.14 -0.38 -8.54
N PHE A 295 -8.71 0.56 -9.26
CA PHE A 295 -7.95 1.55 -10.01
C PHE A 295 -7.94 2.89 -9.28
N TYR A 296 -6.74 3.40 -9.01
CA TYR A 296 -6.48 4.68 -8.37
C TYR A 296 -5.85 5.65 -9.38
N ALA A 297 -6.57 6.69 -9.75
CA ALA A 297 -6.13 7.72 -10.70
C ALA A 297 -6.56 9.10 -10.19
N PRO A 298 -5.75 9.72 -9.31
CA PRO A 298 -6.15 10.97 -8.66
C PRO A 298 -6.34 12.12 -9.62
N ASP A 299 -5.47 12.22 -10.64
CA ASP A 299 -5.41 13.31 -11.58
C ASP A 299 -5.41 12.78 -13.02
N THR A 300 -6.49 12.98 -13.73
CA THR A 300 -6.59 12.56 -15.12
C THR A 300 -7.68 13.31 -15.87
N ALA A 301 -7.45 13.52 -17.16
CA ALA A 301 -8.51 13.74 -18.13
C ALA A 301 -9.05 12.40 -18.65
N GLU A 302 -9.70 12.39 -19.81
CA GLU A 302 -10.21 11.19 -20.48
C GLU A 302 -9.15 10.07 -20.54
N LEU A 303 -9.56 8.86 -20.16
CA LEU A 303 -8.67 7.69 -20.16
C LEU A 303 -8.31 7.27 -21.59
N LYS A 304 -7.07 6.83 -21.80
CA LYS A 304 -6.62 6.28 -23.09
C LYS A 304 -7.42 5.00 -23.42
N PRO A 305 -7.71 4.73 -24.70
CA PRO A 305 -8.50 3.56 -25.10
C PRO A 305 -7.91 2.24 -24.57
N GLU A 306 -6.59 2.10 -24.55
CA GLU A 306 -5.90 0.91 -24.05
C GLU A 306 -6.10 0.75 -22.55
N VAL A 307 -6.11 1.84 -21.80
CA VAL A 307 -6.38 1.85 -20.35
C VAL A 307 -7.82 1.47 -20.08
N VAL A 308 -8.77 2.00 -20.88
CA VAL A 308 -10.18 1.63 -20.80
C VAL A 308 -10.39 0.12 -20.95
N GLU A 309 -9.75 -0.50 -21.96
CA GLU A 309 -9.86 -1.95 -22.17
C GLU A 309 -9.33 -2.78 -20.97
N ILE A 310 -8.24 -2.34 -20.35
CA ILE A 310 -7.68 -2.99 -19.16
C ILE A 310 -8.64 -2.87 -17.97
N LEU A 311 -9.30 -1.71 -17.83
CA LEU A 311 -10.12 -1.40 -16.66
C LEU A 311 -11.56 -1.91 -16.73
N LYS A 312 -12.02 -2.45 -17.85
CA LYS A 312 -13.39 -2.99 -17.95
C LYS A 312 -13.69 -3.98 -16.82
N GLY A 313 -14.83 -3.75 -16.16
CA GLY A 313 -15.28 -4.55 -15.02
C GLY A 313 -14.41 -4.42 -13.77
N VAL A 314 -13.68 -3.31 -13.59
CA VAL A 314 -12.96 -3.02 -12.34
C VAL A 314 -13.93 -2.96 -11.17
N ASP A 315 -13.54 -3.55 -10.03
CA ASP A 315 -14.43 -3.62 -8.86
C ASP A 315 -14.60 -2.25 -8.22
N THR A 316 -13.49 -1.52 -8.04
CA THR A 316 -13.49 -0.17 -7.46
C THR A 316 -12.70 0.79 -8.33
N LEU A 317 -13.34 1.88 -8.75
CA LEU A 317 -12.69 3.00 -9.43
C LEU A 317 -12.57 4.17 -8.47
N ILE A 318 -11.36 4.63 -8.19
CA ILE A 318 -11.06 5.82 -7.40
C ILE A 318 -10.41 6.82 -8.37
N MET A 319 -11.13 7.87 -8.74
CA MET A 319 -10.68 8.70 -9.86
C MET A 319 -10.97 10.19 -9.65
N ASP A 320 -10.22 11.01 -10.36
CA ASP A 320 -10.33 12.46 -10.47
C ASP A 320 -11.80 12.91 -10.62
N ALA A 321 -12.20 13.84 -9.79
CA ALA A 321 -13.50 14.49 -9.81
C ALA A 321 -13.35 15.98 -9.42
N THR A 322 -12.30 16.60 -9.95
CA THR A 322 -11.85 17.94 -9.54
C THR A 322 -12.97 18.97 -9.64
N PHE A 323 -13.74 18.97 -10.72
CA PHE A 323 -14.74 19.99 -10.94
C PHE A 323 -16.18 19.45 -10.89
N TRP A 324 -17.06 20.14 -10.17
CA TRP A 324 -18.49 19.80 -10.18
C TRP A 324 -19.13 20.13 -11.51
N LYS A 325 -18.85 21.31 -12.05
CA LYS A 325 -19.34 21.80 -13.33
C LYS A 325 -18.18 22.01 -14.28
N ASN A 326 -18.47 21.98 -15.58
CA ASN A 326 -17.46 22.31 -16.59
C ASN A 326 -17.18 23.82 -16.54
N VAL A 327 -16.07 24.22 -15.91
CA VAL A 327 -15.63 25.61 -15.77
C VAL A 327 -14.63 26.01 -16.86
N GLY A 328 -14.90 25.66 -18.11
CA GLY A 328 -14.04 26.01 -19.25
C GLY A 328 -13.03 24.92 -19.61
N VAL A 329 -12.00 25.27 -20.33
CA VAL A 329 -11.10 24.32 -21.04
C VAL A 329 -10.07 23.70 -20.10
N HIS A 330 -10.50 22.95 -19.06
CA HIS A 330 -9.58 22.11 -18.30
C HIS A 330 -9.40 20.77 -19.04
N LYS A 331 -8.24 20.59 -19.64
CA LYS A 331 -7.90 19.41 -20.45
C LYS A 331 -7.17 18.32 -19.67
N THR A 332 -6.95 18.51 -18.37
CA THR A 332 -6.10 17.66 -17.55
C THR A 332 -6.82 17.04 -16.35
N HIS A 333 -8.07 17.42 -16.12
CA HIS A 333 -8.89 16.92 -15.02
C HIS A 333 -10.32 16.61 -15.47
N HIS A 334 -10.95 15.70 -14.75
CA HIS A 334 -12.35 15.36 -14.92
C HIS A 334 -13.30 16.26 -14.13
N THR A 335 -14.52 16.35 -14.63
CA THR A 335 -15.67 16.73 -13.81
C THR A 335 -16.25 15.51 -13.11
N VAL A 336 -16.93 15.71 -11.99
CA VAL A 336 -17.67 14.66 -11.28
C VAL A 336 -18.55 13.83 -12.23
N ARG A 337 -19.23 14.49 -13.16
CA ARG A 337 -20.14 13.81 -14.11
C ARG A 337 -19.39 12.95 -15.12
N GLN A 338 -18.25 13.40 -15.62
CA GLN A 338 -17.42 12.60 -16.51
C GLN A 338 -16.88 11.36 -15.80
N THR A 339 -16.38 11.49 -14.57
CA THR A 339 -15.91 10.36 -13.78
C THR A 339 -16.99 9.34 -13.51
N VAL A 340 -18.21 9.80 -13.19
CA VAL A 340 -19.35 8.88 -12.99
C VAL A 340 -19.74 8.20 -14.28
N ASP A 341 -19.79 8.94 -15.40
CA ASP A 341 -20.16 8.37 -16.70
C ASP A 341 -19.14 7.35 -17.19
N GLU A 342 -17.83 7.66 -17.13
CA GLU A 342 -16.77 6.70 -17.44
C GLU A 342 -16.83 5.48 -16.52
N GLY A 343 -16.93 5.67 -15.22
CA GLY A 343 -16.94 4.57 -14.27
C GLY A 343 -18.13 3.64 -14.44
N ILE A 344 -19.34 4.19 -14.55
CA ILE A 344 -20.57 3.41 -14.58
C ILE A 344 -20.87 2.86 -15.97
N ASN A 345 -20.81 3.71 -17.02
CA ASN A 345 -21.30 3.39 -18.36
C ASN A 345 -20.19 2.85 -19.27
N LEU A 346 -18.97 3.38 -19.17
CA LEU A 346 -17.87 2.95 -20.02
C LEU A 346 -17.13 1.75 -19.47
N LEU A 347 -16.73 1.80 -18.19
CA LEU A 347 -15.93 0.75 -17.52
C LEU A 347 -16.79 -0.33 -16.89
N GLY A 348 -18.03 -0.05 -16.52
CA GLY A 348 -18.88 -0.98 -15.79
C GLY A 348 -18.36 -1.25 -14.38
N ALA A 349 -17.72 -0.26 -13.74
CA ALA A 349 -17.14 -0.40 -12.41
C ALA A 349 -18.20 -0.79 -11.36
N GLY A 350 -17.82 -1.66 -10.43
CA GLY A 350 -18.68 -2.06 -9.32
C GLY A 350 -19.00 -0.88 -8.40
N LYS A 351 -17.97 -0.08 -8.08
CA LYS A 351 -18.04 1.12 -7.26
C LYS A 351 -17.20 2.24 -7.85
N VAL A 352 -17.67 3.48 -7.79
CA VAL A 352 -16.94 4.69 -8.18
C VAL A 352 -16.76 5.57 -6.93
N ILE A 353 -15.52 5.99 -6.65
CA ILE A 353 -15.21 6.88 -5.55
C ILE A 353 -14.60 8.15 -6.13
N LEU A 354 -15.27 9.26 -5.89
CA LEU A 354 -14.90 10.58 -6.37
C LEU A 354 -13.89 11.23 -5.43
N GLN A 355 -12.76 11.67 -5.94
CA GLN A 355 -11.72 12.33 -5.15
C GLN A 355 -11.12 13.54 -5.87
N HIS A 356 -10.10 14.17 -5.28
CA HIS A 356 -9.38 15.33 -5.80
C HIS A 356 -10.31 16.54 -6.03
N LEU A 357 -11.22 16.81 -5.07
CA LEU A 357 -12.26 17.82 -5.23
C LEU A 357 -11.70 19.25 -5.09
N ALA A 358 -12.12 20.16 -5.99
CA ALA A 358 -11.75 21.57 -5.98
C ALA A 358 -13.00 22.49 -5.93
N PRO A 359 -13.67 22.65 -4.78
CA PRO A 359 -14.92 23.43 -4.66
C PRO A 359 -14.71 24.95 -4.68
N HIS A 360 -13.52 25.41 -5.04
CA HIS A 360 -13.13 26.83 -4.92
C HIS A 360 -13.59 27.71 -6.08
N MET A 361 -14.02 27.12 -7.18
CA MET A 361 -14.52 27.79 -8.40
C MET A 361 -16.06 27.75 -8.49
N CYS A 362 -16.72 27.79 -7.32
CA CYS A 362 -18.17 27.67 -7.24
C CYS A 362 -18.89 28.99 -7.55
N ASP A 363 -20.16 28.86 -7.96
CA ASP A 363 -21.08 30.00 -8.01
C ASP A 363 -21.31 30.58 -6.61
N GLU A 364 -21.52 31.88 -6.50
CA GLU A 364 -21.74 32.55 -5.21
C GLU A 364 -22.92 31.88 -4.44
N GLY A 365 -22.62 31.50 -3.19
CA GLY A 365 -23.61 30.95 -2.27
C GLY A 365 -23.90 29.45 -2.39
N VAL A 366 -23.26 28.72 -3.29
CA VAL A 366 -23.45 27.26 -3.46
C VAL A 366 -22.32 26.50 -2.79
N ASN A 367 -22.66 25.51 -1.97
CA ASN A 367 -21.69 24.53 -1.49
C ASN A 367 -21.64 23.35 -2.47
N GLU A 368 -20.68 23.37 -3.39
CA GLU A 368 -20.55 22.35 -4.43
C GLU A 368 -20.31 20.96 -3.84
N ILE A 369 -19.64 20.82 -2.71
CA ILE A 369 -19.46 19.52 -2.03
C ILE A 369 -20.82 18.91 -1.67
N HIS A 370 -21.75 19.69 -1.14
CA HIS A 370 -23.10 19.20 -0.84
C HIS A 370 -23.84 18.76 -2.10
N GLU A 371 -23.72 19.50 -3.21
CA GLU A 371 -24.32 19.10 -4.50
C GLU A 371 -23.72 17.79 -5.01
N ILE A 372 -22.41 17.60 -4.88
CA ILE A 372 -21.72 16.37 -5.28
C ILE A 372 -22.25 15.17 -4.46
N TYR A 373 -22.41 15.32 -3.14
CA TYR A 373 -23.02 14.26 -2.30
C TYR A 373 -24.45 13.93 -2.73
N GLN A 374 -25.27 14.96 -3.00
CA GLN A 374 -26.65 14.74 -3.46
C GLN A 374 -26.67 14.05 -4.83
N TYR A 375 -25.74 14.37 -5.71
CA TYR A 375 -25.61 13.70 -6.99
C TYR A 375 -25.18 12.25 -6.83
N ALA A 376 -24.14 11.97 -6.03
CA ALA A 376 -23.66 10.63 -5.77
C ALA A 376 -24.73 9.72 -5.14
N ALA A 377 -25.58 10.25 -4.27
CA ALA A 377 -26.68 9.52 -3.63
C ALA A 377 -27.70 8.95 -4.63
N GLN A 378 -27.83 9.52 -5.83
CA GLN A 378 -28.75 9.03 -6.87
C GLN A 378 -28.36 7.66 -7.43
N PHE A 379 -27.13 7.20 -7.20
CA PHE A 379 -26.59 5.94 -7.73
C PHE A 379 -26.68 4.76 -6.74
N GLY A 380 -27.50 4.87 -5.69
CA GLY A 380 -27.80 3.75 -4.79
C GLY A 380 -26.58 3.14 -4.09
N GLY A 381 -25.56 3.96 -3.79
CA GLY A 381 -24.30 3.53 -3.12
C GLY A 381 -23.20 3.06 -4.06
N ARG A 382 -23.45 2.95 -5.37
CA ARG A 382 -22.40 2.67 -6.37
C ARG A 382 -21.42 3.83 -6.56
N VAL A 383 -21.85 5.06 -6.29
CA VAL A 383 -21.01 6.25 -6.32
C VAL A 383 -20.87 6.78 -4.91
N ALA A 384 -19.65 7.02 -4.48
CA ALA A 384 -19.30 7.61 -3.19
C ALA A 384 -18.39 8.82 -3.39
N VAL A 385 -18.39 9.72 -2.42
CA VAL A 385 -17.45 10.85 -2.34
C VAL A 385 -16.40 10.48 -1.30
N ALA A 386 -15.12 10.53 -1.68
CA ALA A 386 -14.04 10.27 -0.73
C ALA A 386 -14.02 11.33 0.39
N GLU A 387 -13.67 10.91 1.58
CA GLU A 387 -13.43 11.75 2.74
C GLU A 387 -12.07 11.40 3.35
N ASP A 388 -11.42 12.39 3.97
CA ASP A 388 -10.17 12.15 4.70
C ASP A 388 -10.40 11.13 5.81
N GLY A 389 -9.56 10.10 5.86
CA GLY A 389 -9.70 8.98 6.79
C GLY A 389 -10.70 7.90 6.36
N MET A 390 -11.41 8.07 5.22
CA MET A 390 -12.27 7.01 4.68
C MET A 390 -11.44 5.75 4.39
N LYS A 391 -12.00 4.58 4.73
CA LYS A 391 -11.35 3.28 4.52
C LYS A 391 -12.16 2.44 3.54
N VAL A 392 -11.44 1.79 2.62
CA VAL A 392 -12.00 0.89 1.61
C VAL A 392 -11.27 -0.44 1.69
N GLU A 393 -11.99 -1.53 1.92
CA GLU A 393 -11.43 -2.89 1.83
C GLU A 393 -11.27 -3.22 0.34
N LEU A 394 -10.07 -3.73 -0.02
CA LEU A 394 -9.70 -4.07 -1.40
C LEU A 394 -9.86 -5.56 -1.67
#